data_63f83acd003a4b1432ced3dc52d60feb
#
_entry.id   63f83acd003a4b1432ced3dc52d60feb
#
_cell.length_a   1.000
_cell.length_b   1.000
_cell.length_c   1.000
_cell.angle_alpha   90.00
_cell.angle_beta   90.00
_cell.angle_gamma   90.00
#
_symmetry.space_group_name_H-M   'P 1'
#
loop_
_entity.id
_entity.type
_entity.pdbx_description
1 polymer ?
#
loop_
_entity_poly.entity_id
_entity_poly.type
_entity_poly.pdbx_seq_one_letter_code
_entity_poly.pdbx_strand_id
1 'polypeptide(L)'
;ERAPNELEPVPDIEEERESHSLLSWDMEPGDAIAFSFLTLHGAPGNSDGGTRRRAFAARYVGDDAVYVKRPGEVSPPFPNVRLEHGTPLRGEDFPVVRG
;
A
#
# COMPACT_ATOMS: atom_id res chain seq x y z
N GLU A 1 -4.48 3.17 26.89
CA GLU A 1 -5.54 3.78 26.06
C GLU A 1 -4.93 4.61 24.94
N ARG A 2 -5.32 4.38 23.70
CA ARG A 2 -4.77 5.08 22.55
C ARG A 2 -5.43 6.45 22.37
N ALA A 3 -4.62 7.41 21.88
CA ALA A 3 -5.16 8.69 21.49
C ALA A 3 -6.15 8.52 20.31
N PRO A 4 -7.18 9.40 20.19
CA PRO A 4 -8.19 9.24 19.13
C PRO A 4 -7.67 9.16 17.70
N ASN A 5 -6.49 9.70 17.44
CA ASN A 5 -5.87 9.71 16.11
C ASN A 5 -4.74 8.68 15.95
N GLU A 6 -4.57 7.82 16.92
CA GLU A 6 -3.51 6.84 16.92
C GLU A 6 -3.96 5.56 16.21
N LEU A 7 -3.19 5.14 15.22
CA LEU A 7 -3.46 3.90 14.51
C LEU A 7 -2.92 2.70 15.28
N GLU A 8 -3.60 1.58 15.14
CA GLU A 8 -3.14 0.33 15.70
C GLU A 8 -1.87 -0.11 14.96
N PRO A 9 -0.81 -0.50 15.69
CA PRO A 9 0.40 -0.96 15.03
C PRO A 9 0.17 -2.28 14.30
N VAL A 10 0.83 -2.44 13.16
CA VAL A 10 0.81 -3.70 12.43
C VAL A 10 1.56 -4.76 13.25
N PRO A 11 0.99 -5.95 13.48
CA PRO A 11 1.69 -7.01 14.19
C PRO A 11 2.93 -7.46 13.42
N ASP A 12 3.92 -7.98 14.13
CA ASP A 12 5.11 -8.52 13.51
C ASP A 12 4.81 -9.89 12.90
N ILE A 13 4.35 -9.87 11.64
CA ILE A 13 3.91 -11.06 10.93
C ILE A 13 5.06 -12.05 10.76
N GLU A 14 6.28 -11.57 10.52
CA GLU A 14 7.43 -12.44 10.31
C GLU A 14 7.80 -13.22 11.57
N GLU A 15 7.72 -12.60 12.75
CA GLU A 15 7.93 -13.32 14.02
C GLU A 15 6.78 -14.27 14.35
N GLU A 16 5.58 -13.93 13.91
CA GLU A 16 4.36 -14.65 14.24
C GLU A 16 3.85 -15.52 13.09
N ARG A 17 4.73 -15.90 12.16
CA ARG A 17 4.32 -16.61 10.93
C ARG A 17 3.43 -17.83 11.18
N GLU A 18 3.70 -18.59 12.23
CA GLU A 18 2.94 -19.79 12.55
C GLU A 18 1.52 -19.48 13.02
N SER A 19 1.29 -18.24 13.50
CA SER A 19 -0.03 -17.80 13.97
C SER A 19 -0.89 -17.21 12.86
N HIS A 20 -0.35 -17.03 11.67
CA HIS A 20 -1.04 -16.38 10.56
C HIS A 20 -1.14 -17.30 9.34
N SER A 21 -2.24 -17.17 8.63
CA SER A 21 -2.39 -17.81 7.32
C SER A 21 -1.75 -16.91 6.27
N LEU A 22 -0.64 -17.34 5.70
CA LEU A 22 0.12 -16.55 4.75
C LEU A 22 0.02 -17.14 3.35
N LEU A 23 -0.10 -16.26 2.36
CA LEU A 23 -0.05 -16.61 0.96
C LEU A 23 1.22 -16.02 0.35
N SER A 24 1.91 -16.83 -0.43
CA SER A 24 3.07 -16.40 -1.17
C SER A 24 3.18 -17.14 -2.49
N TRP A 25 3.86 -16.56 -3.44
CA TRP A 25 4.03 -17.13 -4.76
C TRP A 25 5.45 -16.92 -5.24
N ASP A 26 6.00 -17.92 -5.90
CA ASP A 26 7.22 -17.74 -6.67
C ASP A 26 6.87 -17.02 -7.95
N MET A 27 7.57 -15.92 -8.23
CA MET A 27 7.23 -15.03 -9.35
C MET A 27 8.44 -14.85 -10.26
N GLU A 28 8.17 -14.85 -11.55
CA GLU A 28 9.15 -14.53 -12.58
C GLU A 28 8.94 -13.10 -13.08
N PRO A 29 9.96 -12.51 -13.74
CA PRO A 29 9.78 -11.19 -14.36
C PRO A 29 8.56 -11.16 -15.27
N GLY A 30 7.72 -10.14 -15.10
CA GLY A 30 6.45 -10.01 -15.83
C GLY A 30 5.23 -10.52 -15.08
N ASP A 31 5.42 -11.30 -14.03
CA ASP A 31 4.30 -11.73 -13.19
C ASP A 31 3.79 -10.59 -12.34
N ALA A 32 2.51 -10.65 -11.98
CA ALA A 32 1.87 -9.64 -11.15
C ALA A 32 0.89 -10.28 -10.18
N ILE A 33 0.72 -9.65 -9.03
CA ILE A 33 -0.35 -9.96 -8.09
C ILE A 33 -1.16 -8.69 -7.83
N ALA A 34 -2.45 -8.87 -7.62
CA ALA A 34 -3.35 -7.77 -7.27
C ALA A 34 -4.05 -8.09 -5.96
N PHE A 35 -4.17 -7.10 -5.10
CA PHE A 35 -4.81 -7.26 -3.81
C PHE A 35 -5.39 -5.94 -3.33
N SER A 36 -6.32 -6.03 -2.37
CA SER A 36 -6.93 -4.86 -1.76
C SER A 36 -5.93 -4.11 -0.88
N PHE A 37 -6.06 -2.78 -0.80
CA PHE A 37 -5.29 -1.97 0.14
C PHE A 37 -5.45 -2.41 1.60
N LEU A 38 -6.54 -3.09 1.92
CA LEU A 38 -6.79 -3.58 3.27
C LEU A 38 -6.02 -4.85 3.62
N THR A 39 -5.37 -5.46 2.63
CA THR A 39 -4.59 -6.67 2.84
C THR A 39 -3.23 -6.33 3.43
N LEU A 40 -2.90 -6.93 4.56
CA LEU A 40 -1.55 -6.84 5.10
C LEU A 40 -0.60 -7.59 4.17
N HIS A 41 0.49 -6.97 3.81
CA HIS A 41 1.45 -7.54 2.88
C HIS A 41 2.84 -7.03 3.18
N GLY A 42 3.81 -7.74 2.68
CA GLY A 42 5.19 -7.33 2.85
C GLY A 42 6.13 -8.27 2.12
N ALA A 43 7.40 -7.97 2.19
CA ALA A 43 8.45 -8.83 1.68
C ALA A 43 9.62 -8.80 2.66
N PRO A 44 10.15 -9.98 3.03
CA PRO A 44 11.38 -10.01 3.80
C PRO A 44 12.55 -9.49 2.97
N GLY A 45 13.64 -9.18 3.63
CA GLY A 45 14.86 -8.80 2.92
C GLY A 45 15.30 -9.90 1.95
N ASN A 46 15.94 -9.49 0.86
CA ASN A 46 16.48 -10.44 -0.11
C ASN A 46 17.76 -11.07 0.43
N SER A 47 17.70 -12.37 0.72
CA SER A 47 18.82 -13.12 1.25
C SER A 47 19.79 -13.63 0.18
N ASP A 48 19.42 -13.56 -1.09
CA ASP A 48 20.27 -13.92 -2.21
C ASP A 48 21.06 -12.70 -2.69
N GLY A 49 22.32 -12.59 -2.26
CA GLY A 49 23.17 -11.47 -2.60
C GLY A 49 23.54 -11.35 -4.08
N GLY A 50 23.31 -12.40 -4.87
CA GLY A 50 23.59 -12.41 -6.30
C GLY A 50 22.41 -12.03 -7.18
N THR A 51 21.22 -11.90 -6.61
CA THR A 51 19.98 -11.66 -7.35
C THR A 51 19.34 -10.36 -6.89
N ARG A 52 18.99 -9.50 -7.83
CA ARG A 52 18.29 -8.25 -7.52
C ARG A 52 16.78 -8.45 -7.62
N ARG A 53 16.06 -8.01 -6.60
CA ARG A 53 14.61 -7.96 -6.62
C ARG A 53 14.16 -6.55 -7.01
N ARG A 54 13.34 -6.47 -8.05
CA ARG A 54 12.72 -5.22 -8.48
C ARG A 54 11.21 -5.43 -8.53
N ALA A 55 10.47 -4.46 -8.02
CA ALA A 55 9.02 -4.50 -8.05
C ALA A 55 8.46 -3.14 -8.42
N PHE A 56 7.43 -3.13 -9.25
CA PHE A 56 6.65 -1.95 -9.57
C PHE A 56 5.27 -2.11 -8.93
N ALA A 57 4.79 -1.07 -8.25
CA ALA A 57 3.47 -1.07 -7.65
C ALA A 57 2.61 0.03 -8.28
N ALA A 58 1.46 -0.36 -8.80
CA ALA A 58 0.44 0.58 -9.27
C ALA A 58 -0.76 0.49 -8.34
N ARG A 59 -1.29 1.63 -7.95
CA ARG A 59 -2.44 1.71 -7.06
C ARG A 59 -3.61 2.36 -7.78
N TYR A 60 -4.75 1.70 -7.75
CA TYR A 60 -5.97 2.16 -8.41
C TYR A 60 -7.08 2.31 -7.39
N VAL A 61 -7.91 3.32 -7.58
CA VAL A 61 -9.08 3.55 -6.74
C VAL A 61 -10.32 3.67 -7.62
N GLY A 62 -11.49 3.40 -7.04
CA GLY A 62 -12.75 3.54 -7.76
C GLY A 62 -13.20 4.98 -7.91
N ASP A 63 -14.24 5.18 -8.70
CA ASP A 63 -14.78 6.50 -9.03
C ASP A 63 -15.34 7.24 -7.81
N ASP A 64 -15.72 6.50 -6.78
CA ASP A 64 -16.28 7.04 -5.55
C ASP A 64 -15.23 7.39 -4.49
N ALA A 65 -13.95 7.19 -4.80
CA ALA A 65 -12.88 7.49 -3.86
C ALA A 65 -12.78 8.99 -3.61
N VAL A 66 -12.55 9.34 -2.34
CA VAL A 66 -12.40 10.72 -1.91
C VAL A 66 -11.06 10.91 -1.22
N TYR A 67 -10.56 12.14 -1.28
CA TYR A 67 -9.33 12.50 -0.58
C TYR A 67 -9.59 12.58 0.92
N VAL A 68 -8.77 11.90 1.69
CA VAL A 68 -8.82 11.94 3.15
C VAL A 68 -7.53 12.52 3.67
N LYS A 69 -7.63 13.69 4.30
CA LYS A 69 -6.47 14.32 4.92
C LYS A 69 -6.28 13.71 6.30
N ARG A 70 -5.14 13.06 6.48
CA ARG A 70 -4.78 12.38 7.74
C ARG A 70 -3.56 13.03 8.37
N PRO A 71 -3.47 13.03 9.71
CA PRO A 71 -2.24 13.46 10.36
C PRO A 71 -1.12 12.44 10.09
N GLY A 72 0.11 12.95 10.09
CA GLY A 72 1.28 12.10 9.90
C GLY A 72 1.68 11.92 8.45
N GLU A 73 2.65 11.06 8.26
CA GLU A 73 3.16 10.76 6.92
C GLU A 73 2.27 9.76 6.21
N VAL A 74 2.17 9.91 4.90
CA VAL A 74 1.44 8.99 4.04
C VAL A 74 2.39 8.40 3.01
N SER A 75 2.06 7.21 2.53
CA SER A 75 2.84 6.52 1.52
C SER A 75 1.95 6.14 0.32
N PRO A 76 2.27 6.57 -0.90
CA PRO A 76 3.38 7.48 -1.24
C PRO A 76 3.11 8.90 -0.80
N PRO A 77 4.13 9.72 -0.58
CA PRO A 77 3.93 11.12 -0.23
C PRO A 77 3.48 11.93 -1.45
N PHE A 78 2.53 12.82 -1.24
CA PHE A 78 2.05 13.76 -2.25
C PHE A 78 2.15 15.19 -1.70
N PRO A 79 3.36 15.76 -1.61
CA PRO A 79 3.56 17.04 -0.93
C PRO A 79 2.85 18.22 -1.59
N ASN A 80 2.49 18.10 -2.85
CA ASN A 80 1.86 19.16 -3.63
C ASN A 80 0.35 18.97 -3.82
N VAL A 81 -0.25 17.99 -3.16
CA VAL A 81 -1.70 17.78 -3.24
C VAL A 81 -2.42 18.95 -2.58
N ARG A 82 -3.37 19.53 -3.31
CA ARG A 82 -4.17 20.67 -2.86
C ARG A 82 -5.65 20.34 -2.72
N LEU A 83 -5.99 19.06 -2.71
CA LEU A 83 -7.36 18.63 -2.54
C LEU A 83 -7.82 18.86 -1.10
N GLU A 84 -9.08 19.23 -0.95
CA GLU A 84 -9.70 19.32 0.36
C GLU A 84 -10.20 17.95 0.82
N HIS A 85 -10.22 17.74 2.12
CA HIS A 85 -10.75 16.52 2.71
C HIS A 85 -12.19 16.27 2.25
N GLY A 86 -12.47 15.05 1.80
CA GLY A 86 -13.80 14.65 1.36
C GLY A 86 -14.14 14.95 -0.09
N THR A 87 -13.23 15.60 -0.84
CA THR A 87 -13.45 15.87 -2.25
C THR A 87 -13.04 14.66 -3.12
N PRO A 88 -13.60 14.51 -4.33
CA PRO A 88 -13.21 13.42 -5.22
C PRO A 88 -11.71 13.38 -5.46
N LEU A 89 -11.16 12.17 -5.49
CA LEU A 89 -9.74 11.95 -5.71
C LEU A 89 -9.44 12.07 -7.21
N ARG A 90 -9.18 13.31 -7.65
CA ARG A 90 -8.94 13.66 -9.05
C ARG A 90 -7.88 14.74 -9.17
N GLY A 91 -7.37 14.95 -10.35
CA GLY A 91 -6.40 15.99 -10.66
C GLY A 91 -5.09 15.43 -11.20
N GLU A 92 -4.06 16.24 -11.22
CA GLU A 92 -2.76 15.89 -11.77
C GLU A 92 -2.14 14.65 -11.12
N ASP A 93 -2.26 14.55 -9.79
CA ASP A 93 -1.68 13.46 -9.03
C ASP A 93 -2.52 12.18 -9.12
N PHE A 94 -3.76 12.28 -9.59
CA PHE A 94 -4.71 11.17 -9.63
C PHE A 94 -5.40 11.11 -10.98
N PRO A 95 -4.66 10.79 -12.05
CA PRO A 95 -5.24 10.75 -13.40
C PRO A 95 -6.26 9.64 -13.54
N VAL A 96 -7.27 9.89 -14.34
CA VAL A 96 -8.30 8.90 -14.65
C VAL A 96 -7.70 7.86 -15.60
N VAL A 97 -7.81 6.59 -15.20
CA VAL A 97 -7.40 5.46 -16.03
C VAL A 97 -8.64 4.72 -16.46
N ARG A 98 -8.72 4.37 -17.72
CA ARG A 98 -9.86 3.62 -18.26
C ARG A 98 -9.45 2.21 -18.63
N GLY A 99 -10.33 1.31 -18.28
CA GLY A 99 -10.23 -0.05 -18.75
C GLY A 99 -10.76 -0.22 -20.16
#